data_fc827ff75f130fa35459316a96db970b
#
_entry.id   fc827ff75f130fa35459316a96db970b
#
_cell.length_a   1.000
_cell.length_b   1.000
_cell.length_c   1.000
_cell.angle_alpha   90.00
_cell.angle_beta   90.00
_cell.angle_gamma   90.00
#
_symmetry.space_group_name_H-M   'P 1'
#
loop_
_entity.id
_entity.type
_entity.pdbx_description
1 polymer ?
#
loop_
_entity_poly.entity_id
_entity_poly.type
_entity_poly.pdbx_seq_one_letter_code
_entity_poly.pdbx_strand_id
1 'polypeptide(L)'
;MSYLGAIRFVLTTDGCSVSDVSIEPAKELRIEKLLCGKRVEDALALLPPLFALCPDSQTAAAAVACDVAHNSVPSQEVLVKARFANHLELINEGVRFFALQCAGEDYRATKIKSVIRVTLLILVAR
;
A
#
# COMPACT_ATOMS: atom_id res chain seq x y z
N MET A 1 -4.76 18.71 -16.16
CA MET A 1 -4.58 17.27 -15.97
C MET A 1 -4.47 17.01 -14.47
N SER A 2 -5.42 16.32 -13.86
CA SER A 2 -5.35 15.95 -12.44
C SER A 2 -4.61 14.61 -12.36
N TYR A 3 -3.41 14.61 -11.81
CA TYR A 3 -2.67 13.37 -11.58
C TYR A 3 -3.32 12.63 -10.42
N LEU A 4 -3.71 11.38 -10.62
CA LEU A 4 -4.08 10.45 -9.56
C LEU A 4 -2.90 10.35 -8.57
N GLY A 5 -3.16 10.66 -7.30
CA GLY A 5 -2.14 10.61 -6.25
C GLY A 5 -1.38 11.92 -5.98
N ALA A 6 -1.66 13.01 -6.69
CA ALA A 6 -1.05 14.30 -6.41
C ALA A 6 -1.70 14.96 -5.18
N ILE A 7 -0.91 15.35 -4.21
CA ILE A 7 -1.33 16.22 -3.10
C ILE A 7 -1.10 17.66 -3.54
N ARG A 8 -2.12 18.51 -3.43
CA ARG A 8 -2.01 19.94 -3.73
C ARG A 8 -1.84 20.72 -2.44
N PHE A 9 -0.76 21.48 -2.36
CA PHE A 9 -0.57 22.48 -1.32
C PHE A 9 -1.02 23.84 -1.88
N VAL A 10 -1.97 24.47 -1.22
CA VAL A 10 -2.42 25.82 -1.54
C VAL A 10 -1.87 26.75 -0.47
N LEU A 11 -1.01 27.66 -0.90
CA LEU A 11 -0.39 28.68 -0.05
C LEU A 11 -1.05 30.01 -0.33
N THR A 12 -1.64 30.61 0.69
CA THR A 12 -2.13 31.99 0.64
C THR A 12 -1.03 32.91 1.13
N THR A 13 -0.69 33.94 0.35
CA THR A 13 0.42 34.85 0.68
C THR A 13 0.00 36.30 0.42
N ASP A 14 0.53 37.18 1.24
CA ASP A 14 0.43 38.63 1.06
C ASP A 14 1.56 39.22 0.19
N GLY A 15 2.39 38.37 -0.40
CA GLY A 15 3.57 38.72 -1.19
C GLY A 15 4.88 38.75 -0.41
N CYS A 16 4.84 38.77 0.93
CA CYS A 16 6.00 38.75 1.81
C CYS A 16 6.02 37.52 2.73
N SER A 17 4.85 37.10 3.18
CA SER A 17 4.69 35.98 4.11
C SER A 17 3.52 35.08 3.71
N VAL A 18 3.56 33.83 4.16
CA VAL A 18 2.47 32.88 4.00
C VAL A 18 1.50 33.08 5.15
N SER A 19 0.25 33.46 4.84
CA SER A 19 -0.82 33.70 5.83
C SER A 19 -1.64 32.45 6.11
N ASP A 20 -1.74 31.52 5.14
CA ASP A 20 -2.48 30.29 5.29
C ASP A 20 -1.92 29.18 4.43
N VAL A 21 -2.06 27.91 4.88
CA VAL A 21 -1.68 26.71 4.15
C VAL A 21 -2.81 25.72 4.21
N SER A 22 -3.39 25.37 3.07
CA SER A 22 -4.34 24.28 2.99
C SER A 22 -3.81 23.12 2.15
N ILE A 23 -4.17 21.92 2.52
CA ILE A 23 -3.81 20.70 1.82
C ILE A 23 -5.06 20.13 1.19
N GLU A 24 -5.10 20.12 -0.14
CA GLU A 24 -6.15 19.43 -0.88
C GLU A 24 -5.68 18.01 -1.16
N PRO A 25 -6.38 16.99 -0.62
CA PRO A 25 -6.07 15.62 -0.95
C PRO A 25 -6.29 15.37 -2.45
N ALA A 26 -5.50 14.47 -3.00
CA ALA A 26 -5.75 13.94 -4.33
C ALA A 26 -7.19 13.42 -4.41
N LYS A 27 -7.78 13.43 -5.61
CA LYS A 27 -9.07 12.75 -5.83
C LYS A 27 -8.92 11.30 -5.36
N GLU A 28 -9.46 11.01 -4.20
CA GLU A 28 -9.43 9.68 -3.60
C GLU A 28 -10.18 8.71 -4.50
N LEU A 29 -9.52 7.61 -4.81
CA LEU A 29 -10.24 6.43 -5.28
C LEU A 29 -11.17 6.03 -4.13
N ARG A 30 -12.46 6.19 -4.31
CA ARG A 30 -13.44 5.82 -3.28
C ARG A 30 -13.57 4.30 -3.22
N ILE A 31 -12.55 3.67 -2.64
CA ILE A 31 -12.45 2.21 -2.52
C ILE A 31 -13.66 1.66 -1.75
N GLU A 32 -14.12 2.38 -0.74
CA GLU A 32 -15.33 2.04 0.00
C GLU A 32 -16.56 1.83 -0.90
N LYS A 33 -16.71 2.64 -1.95
CA LYS A 33 -17.82 2.48 -2.92
C LYS A 33 -17.67 1.27 -3.80
N LEU A 34 -16.44 0.86 -4.08
CA LEU A 34 -16.12 -0.34 -4.86
C LEU A 34 -16.41 -1.62 -4.08
N LEU A 35 -16.23 -1.58 -2.77
CA LEU A 35 -16.39 -2.73 -1.89
C LEU A 35 -17.81 -2.86 -1.35
N CYS A 36 -18.57 -1.76 -1.29
CA CYS A 36 -19.91 -1.74 -0.75
C CYS A 36 -20.86 -2.67 -1.53
N GLY A 37 -21.67 -3.45 -0.80
CA GLY A 37 -22.62 -4.41 -1.37
C GLY A 37 -22.01 -5.72 -1.87
N LYS A 38 -20.72 -5.93 -1.72
CA LYS A 38 -20.04 -7.19 -2.05
C LYS A 38 -20.00 -8.14 -0.85
N ARG A 39 -19.89 -9.43 -1.13
CA ARG A 39 -19.57 -10.39 -0.08
C ARG A 39 -18.15 -10.13 0.43
N VAL A 40 -17.88 -10.52 1.68
CA VAL A 40 -16.57 -10.27 2.31
C VAL A 40 -15.44 -10.89 1.49
N GLU A 41 -15.60 -12.14 1.03
CA GLU A 41 -14.59 -12.85 0.26
C GLU A 41 -14.29 -12.13 -1.07
N ASP A 42 -15.34 -11.66 -1.75
CA ASP A 42 -15.22 -10.95 -3.02
C ASP A 42 -14.55 -9.57 -2.82
N ALA A 43 -14.89 -8.89 -1.72
CA ALA A 43 -14.29 -7.61 -1.35
C ALA A 43 -12.79 -7.77 -1.04
N LEU A 44 -12.42 -8.78 -0.26
CA LEU A 44 -11.02 -9.06 0.08
C LEU A 44 -10.20 -9.43 -1.17
N ALA A 45 -10.78 -10.19 -2.11
CA ALA A 45 -10.11 -10.56 -3.37
C ALA A 45 -9.81 -9.37 -4.28
N LEU A 46 -10.53 -8.24 -4.12
CA LEU A 46 -10.31 -7.01 -4.90
C LEU A 46 -9.17 -6.14 -4.33
N LEU A 47 -8.77 -6.33 -3.07
CA LEU A 47 -7.78 -5.45 -2.43
C LEU A 47 -6.37 -5.58 -3.04
N PRO A 48 -5.82 -6.78 -3.30
CA PRO A 48 -4.47 -6.89 -3.84
C PRO A 48 -4.24 -6.09 -5.13
N PRO A 49 -5.10 -6.11 -6.15
CA PRO A 49 -4.91 -5.31 -7.34
C PRO A 49 -5.09 -3.80 -7.14
N LEU A 50 -5.74 -3.36 -6.05
CA LEU A 50 -5.93 -1.94 -5.75
C LEU A 50 -4.72 -1.31 -5.03
N PHE A 51 -3.94 -2.12 -4.32
CA PHE A 51 -2.80 -1.66 -3.53
C PHE A 51 -1.49 -2.23 -4.06
N ALA A 52 -0.80 -1.47 -4.90
CA ALA A 52 0.42 -1.93 -5.56
C ALA A 52 1.63 -2.12 -4.63
N LEU A 53 1.67 -1.42 -3.48
CA LEU A 53 2.83 -1.41 -2.58
C LEU A 53 2.68 -2.34 -1.37
N CYS A 54 1.46 -2.47 -0.83
CA CYS A 54 1.20 -3.23 0.39
C CYS A 54 -0.09 -4.06 0.30
N PRO A 55 -0.26 -4.90 -0.72
CA PRO A 55 -1.50 -5.65 -0.97
C PRO A 55 -1.86 -6.61 0.18
N ASP A 56 -0.87 -7.31 0.71
CA ASP A 56 -1.09 -8.32 1.75
C ASP A 56 -1.45 -7.66 3.09
N SER A 57 -0.77 -6.56 3.44
CA SER A 57 -1.06 -5.79 4.64
C SER A 57 -2.46 -5.20 4.63
N GLN A 58 -2.88 -4.63 3.49
CA GLN A 58 -4.22 -4.09 3.34
C GLN A 58 -5.29 -5.19 3.41
N THR A 59 -5.05 -6.32 2.76
CA THR A 59 -5.97 -7.45 2.79
C THR A 59 -6.08 -8.04 4.20
N ALA A 60 -4.96 -8.19 4.90
CA ALA A 60 -4.95 -8.68 6.28
C ALA A 60 -5.70 -7.74 7.24
N ALA A 61 -5.48 -6.43 7.12
CA ALA A 61 -6.18 -5.43 7.93
C ALA A 61 -7.70 -5.46 7.67
N ALA A 62 -8.10 -5.54 6.41
CA ALA A 62 -9.51 -5.64 6.03
C ALA A 62 -10.16 -6.93 6.52
N ALA A 63 -9.47 -8.07 6.44
CA ALA A 63 -9.99 -9.35 6.96
C ALA A 63 -10.24 -9.27 8.47
N VAL A 64 -9.28 -8.77 9.24
CA VAL A 64 -9.44 -8.57 10.69
C VAL A 64 -10.59 -7.61 10.99
N ALA A 65 -10.73 -6.52 10.24
CA ALA A 65 -11.82 -5.57 10.41
C ALA A 65 -13.19 -6.20 10.14
N CYS A 66 -13.29 -7.06 9.12
CA CYS A 66 -14.51 -7.82 8.82
C CYS A 66 -14.85 -8.82 9.95
N ASP A 67 -13.88 -9.55 10.48
CA ASP A 67 -14.10 -10.47 11.60
C ASP A 67 -14.64 -9.73 12.82
N VAL A 68 -14.01 -8.60 13.18
CA VAL A 68 -14.47 -7.76 14.31
C VAL A 68 -15.87 -7.22 14.06
N ALA A 69 -16.18 -6.78 12.84
CA ALA A 69 -17.51 -6.28 12.49
C ALA A 69 -18.61 -7.36 12.61
N HIS A 70 -18.25 -8.63 12.45
CA HIS A 70 -19.14 -9.78 12.66
C HIS A 70 -19.12 -10.31 14.09
N ASN A 71 -18.51 -9.58 15.05
CA ASN A 71 -18.31 -10.01 16.43
C ASN A 71 -17.56 -11.36 16.54
N SER A 72 -16.74 -11.69 15.57
CA SER A 72 -15.86 -12.85 15.59
C SER A 72 -14.44 -12.46 15.99
N VAL A 73 -13.73 -13.37 16.65
CA VAL A 73 -12.33 -13.18 16.99
C VAL A 73 -11.50 -13.88 15.92
N PRO A 74 -10.59 -13.17 15.23
CA PRO A 74 -9.72 -13.79 14.25
C PRO A 74 -8.97 -14.99 14.84
N SER A 75 -8.93 -16.11 14.13
CA SER A 75 -8.19 -17.27 14.60
C SER A 75 -6.68 -16.97 14.69
N GLN A 76 -5.99 -17.67 15.58
CA GLN A 76 -4.55 -17.53 15.74
C GLN A 76 -3.80 -17.81 14.42
N GLU A 77 -4.30 -18.75 13.62
CA GLU A 77 -3.73 -19.06 12.30
C GLU A 77 -3.82 -17.86 11.35
N VAL A 78 -4.98 -17.21 11.29
CA VAL A 78 -5.19 -16.00 10.47
C VAL A 78 -4.26 -14.88 10.91
N LEU A 79 -4.12 -14.65 12.22
CA LEU A 79 -3.23 -13.62 12.75
C LEU A 79 -1.75 -13.91 12.45
N VAL A 80 -1.33 -15.17 12.54
CA VAL A 80 0.05 -15.56 12.21
C VAL A 80 0.33 -15.37 10.72
N LYS A 81 -0.58 -15.81 9.84
CA LYS A 81 -0.47 -15.59 8.39
C LYS A 81 -0.40 -14.10 8.04
N ALA A 82 -1.28 -13.30 8.63
CA ALA A 82 -1.29 -11.85 8.42
C ALA A 82 0.03 -11.19 8.87
N ARG A 83 0.57 -11.56 10.03
CA ARG A 83 1.85 -11.06 10.51
C ARG A 83 3.00 -11.47 9.60
N PHE A 84 3.02 -12.71 9.15
CA PHE A 84 4.05 -13.21 8.24
C PHE A 84 4.03 -12.45 6.92
N ALA A 85 2.86 -12.29 6.30
CA ALA A 85 2.68 -11.52 5.08
C ALA A 85 3.16 -10.06 5.25
N ASN A 86 2.77 -9.41 6.34
CA ASN A 86 3.20 -8.06 6.68
C ASN A 86 4.73 -7.93 6.80
N HIS A 87 5.39 -8.88 7.47
CA HIS A 87 6.85 -8.84 7.60
C HIS A 87 7.55 -9.05 6.25
N LEU A 88 7.02 -9.93 5.39
CA LEU A 88 7.56 -10.11 4.04
C LEU A 88 7.41 -8.84 3.19
N GLU A 89 6.28 -8.16 3.25
CA GLU A 89 6.09 -6.88 2.57
C GLU A 89 7.05 -5.82 3.08
N LEU A 90 7.21 -5.70 4.41
CA LEU A 90 8.13 -4.74 5.02
C LEU A 90 9.58 -4.98 4.59
N ILE A 91 10.03 -6.24 4.56
CA ILE A 91 11.36 -6.61 4.09
C ILE A 91 11.50 -6.25 2.60
N ASN A 92 10.50 -6.58 1.78
CA ASN A 92 10.51 -6.28 0.36
C ASN A 92 10.58 -4.78 0.08
N GLU A 93 9.77 -3.98 0.77
CA GLU A 93 9.81 -2.52 0.64
C GLU A 93 11.13 -1.93 1.15
N GLY A 94 11.69 -2.45 2.24
CA GLY A 94 13.00 -2.06 2.73
C GLY A 94 14.11 -2.33 1.72
N VAL A 95 14.13 -3.52 1.12
CA VAL A 95 15.10 -3.88 0.06
C VAL A 95 14.92 -3.01 -1.16
N ARG A 96 13.68 -2.76 -1.56
CA ARG A 96 13.34 -1.90 -2.70
C ARG A 96 13.76 -0.45 -2.45
N PHE A 97 13.45 0.09 -1.27
CA PHE A 97 13.89 1.43 -0.88
C PHE A 97 15.41 1.55 -0.92
N PHE A 98 16.13 0.62 -0.31
CA PHE A 98 17.58 0.60 -0.32
C PHE A 98 18.14 0.55 -1.75
N ALA A 99 17.61 -0.34 -2.58
CA ALA A 99 18.07 -0.48 -3.97
C ALA A 99 17.82 0.79 -4.81
N LEU A 100 16.72 1.51 -4.57
CA LEU A 100 16.36 2.69 -5.33
C LEU A 100 16.98 3.99 -4.81
N GLN A 101 17.17 4.11 -3.50
CA GLN A 101 17.61 5.36 -2.87
C GLN A 101 19.10 5.38 -2.53
N CYS A 102 19.65 4.24 -2.10
CA CYS A 102 21.02 4.17 -1.62
C CYS A 102 22.03 3.71 -2.68
N ALA A 103 21.57 3.09 -3.76
CA ALA A 103 22.43 2.64 -4.84
C ALA A 103 22.69 3.76 -5.86
N GLY A 104 23.95 3.95 -6.26
CA GLY A 104 24.34 4.89 -7.32
C GLY A 104 23.69 4.54 -8.67
N GLU A 105 23.76 5.48 -9.62
CA GLU A 105 23.05 5.32 -10.90
C GLU A 105 23.43 4.06 -11.67
N ASP A 106 24.70 3.66 -11.68
CA ASP A 106 25.18 2.44 -12.32
C ASP A 106 24.66 1.16 -11.65
N TYR A 107 24.45 1.23 -10.34
CA TYR A 107 23.93 0.12 -9.56
C TYR A 107 22.41 -0.03 -9.77
N ARG A 108 21.68 1.07 -9.98
CA ARG A 108 20.22 1.07 -10.20
C ARG A 108 19.84 0.26 -11.45
N ALA A 109 20.56 0.45 -12.54
CA ALA A 109 20.23 -0.21 -13.81
C ALA A 109 20.40 -1.74 -13.75
N THR A 110 21.44 -2.23 -13.06
CA THR A 110 21.79 -3.66 -13.02
C THR A 110 21.05 -4.42 -11.92
N LYS A 111 20.81 -3.78 -10.77
CA LYS A 111 20.27 -4.47 -9.59
C LYS A 111 18.75 -4.37 -9.44
N ILE A 112 18.09 -3.41 -10.07
CA ILE A 112 16.61 -3.39 -10.13
C ILE A 112 16.09 -4.71 -10.71
N LYS A 113 16.75 -5.25 -11.73
CA LYS A 113 16.39 -6.57 -12.30
C LYS A 113 16.56 -7.72 -11.30
N SER A 114 17.57 -7.69 -10.44
CA SER A 114 17.77 -8.74 -9.44
C SER A 114 16.81 -8.62 -8.25
N VAL A 115 16.48 -7.42 -7.82
CA VAL A 115 15.47 -7.18 -6.76
C VAL A 115 14.08 -7.62 -7.23
N ILE A 116 13.70 -7.26 -8.45
CA ILE A 116 12.45 -7.71 -9.07
C ILE A 116 12.43 -9.25 -9.16
N ARG A 117 13.56 -9.88 -9.48
CA ARG A 117 13.67 -11.33 -9.57
C ARG A 117 13.51 -12.03 -8.23
N VAL A 118 14.07 -11.47 -7.15
CA VAL A 118 13.89 -11.98 -5.77
C VAL A 118 12.44 -11.81 -5.34
N THR A 119 11.82 -10.66 -5.61
CA THR A 119 10.41 -10.39 -5.30
C THR A 119 9.50 -11.37 -6.05
N LEU A 120 9.75 -11.62 -7.34
CA LEU A 120 9.01 -12.61 -8.12
C LEU A 120 9.20 -14.04 -7.60
N LEU A 121 10.39 -14.42 -7.16
CA LEU A 121 10.65 -15.74 -6.57
C LEU A 121 9.89 -15.93 -5.25
N ILE A 122 9.81 -14.91 -4.42
CA ILE A 122 9.02 -14.95 -3.17
C ILE A 122 7.52 -15.04 -3.46
N LEU A 123 7.04 -14.36 -4.51
CA LEU A 123 5.64 -14.41 -4.93
C LEU A 123 5.23 -15.74 -5.57
N VAL A 124 6.14 -16.39 -6.29
CA VAL A 124 5.89 -17.69 -6.95
C VAL A 124 6.00 -18.87 -5.97
N ALA A 125 6.71 -18.68 -4.85
CA ALA A 125 6.83 -19.69 -3.79
C ALA A 125 5.63 -19.72 -2.81
N ARG A 126 4.60 -18.91 -3.06
CA ARG A 126 3.29 -18.91 -2.37
C ARG A 126 2.28 -19.79 -3.09
#